data_ff59437a7be57d06a8ab6bba6851d2e3
#
_entry.id   ff59437a7be57d06a8ab6bba6851d2e3
#
_cell.length_a   1.000
_cell.length_b   1.000
_cell.length_c   1.000
_cell.angle_alpha   90.00
_cell.angle_beta   90.00
_cell.angle_gamma   90.00
#
_symmetry.space_group_name_H-M   'P 1'
#
loop_
_entity.id
_entity.type
_entity.pdbx_description
1 polymer ?
#
loop_
_entity_poly.entity_id
_entity_poly.type
_entity_poly.pdbx_seq_one_letter_code
_entity_poly.pdbx_strand_id
1 'polypeptide(L)'
;MTEQTTRQDKQHKDDGDHPDVVVSIGTDHHAFDRLVRWMDDYARRHPDLKILVQHGHSSAPKKASGTPFLPGIELSKAMRRARAVITHGGPGSISQARAAGHLPIVVARDPELDEHVDDHQLLFVDRVEEAGRVRSCSTAQQLHTSIDKALASPSDFRVDPTSDSGTEEAVRRAGALIDLLSDEGASVTESPAGATEGTWPEVSVVVPTRDRPELLLRTLRAVTEQDYPGRITTIVVFDNDRPDPSLSEEEGERPVRVVTNTLTPGLPGARNTGVLAADTDLVAFCDDDDTWLPNKLRTQVEIMRAEPDTDVVCCGIRVVYDGVESERVLARTSVTFKDLLRSRLTELHPSTFLIRRAAMVDGCGTVSEEIPGGYAEDYELLLRLARRGPIRNVPEPGVRVLWHRKSFFSERWRTISTALRWLLERYPEFGLVPRGHARLAGQIAFAEASAGRRRRALRWIGTTLRSHPLEGRAYLAFLVVCGVPPGWILRALHLRGRGV
;
A
#
# COMPACT_ATOMS: atom_id res chain seq x y z
N MET A 1 -61.80 -4.12 -29.86
CA MET A 1 -61.82 -2.63 -29.84
C MET A 1 -61.54 -2.19 -28.39
N THR A 2 -60.56 -1.34 -28.24
CA THR A 2 -60.24 -0.51 -27.04
C THR A 2 -59.72 -1.23 -25.81
N GLU A 3 -58.39 -1.33 -25.72
CA GLU A 3 -57.59 -1.18 -24.50
C GLU A 3 -56.09 -1.06 -24.87
N GLN A 4 -55.76 0.01 -25.57
CA GLN A 4 -54.40 0.50 -25.74
C GLN A 4 -54.50 2.01 -25.58
N THR A 5 -54.32 2.50 -24.40
CA THR A 5 -53.89 3.89 -24.12
C THR A 5 -53.86 4.07 -22.58
N THR A 6 -52.72 3.91 -21.94
CA THR A 6 -52.33 4.56 -20.67
C THR A 6 -51.06 3.89 -20.12
N ARG A 7 -49.92 4.09 -20.85
CA ARG A 7 -48.57 3.86 -20.29
C ARG A 7 -47.58 4.90 -20.84
N GLN A 8 -47.91 6.14 -20.77
CA GLN A 8 -47.02 7.28 -20.96
C GLN A 8 -47.53 8.36 -20.03
N ASP A 9 -47.06 8.39 -18.77
CA ASP A 9 -47.03 9.52 -17.88
C ASP A 9 -46.66 9.05 -16.46
N LYS A 10 -45.45 8.54 -16.31
CA LYS A 10 -44.78 8.42 -15.00
C LYS A 10 -43.26 8.54 -15.12
N GLN A 11 -42.82 9.56 -15.81
CA GLN A 11 -41.41 9.94 -15.88
C GLN A 11 -41.35 11.46 -15.87
N HIS A 12 -41.52 12.04 -14.70
CA HIS A 12 -41.12 13.41 -14.34
C HIS A 12 -41.67 13.74 -12.96
N LYS A 13 -40.96 13.36 -11.92
CA LYS A 13 -41.01 14.02 -10.59
C LYS A 13 -39.93 13.38 -9.69
N ASP A 14 -38.65 13.69 -9.99
CA ASP A 14 -37.58 13.58 -9.03
C ASP A 14 -36.46 14.60 -9.40
N ASP A 15 -36.87 15.83 -9.64
CA ASP A 15 -36.04 16.94 -10.11
C ASP A 15 -36.00 18.08 -9.06
N GLY A 16 -35.65 17.79 -7.81
CA GLY A 16 -35.78 18.81 -6.76
C GLY A 16 -34.63 19.02 -5.80
N ASP A 17 -33.69 18.08 -5.64
CA ASP A 17 -32.71 18.16 -4.53
C ASP A 17 -31.27 17.72 -4.86
N HIS A 18 -30.76 18.13 -6.05
CA HIS A 18 -29.40 17.84 -6.43
C HIS A 18 -28.50 19.07 -6.43
N PRO A 19 -27.21 18.96 -6.03
CA PRO A 19 -26.30 20.09 -6.08
C PRO A 19 -25.99 20.49 -7.54
N ASP A 20 -25.99 21.79 -7.82
CA ASP A 20 -25.52 22.35 -9.08
C ASP A 20 -23.99 22.21 -9.21
N VAL A 21 -23.29 22.38 -8.09
CA VAL A 21 -21.83 22.36 -8.02
C VAL A 21 -21.40 21.41 -6.90
N VAL A 22 -20.51 20.48 -7.21
CA VAL A 22 -19.91 19.56 -6.25
C VAL A 22 -18.41 19.84 -6.13
N VAL A 23 -17.95 19.99 -4.91
CA VAL A 23 -16.53 20.20 -4.58
C VAL A 23 -16.03 19.05 -3.74
N SER A 24 -14.95 18.42 -4.15
CA SER A 24 -14.26 17.37 -3.38
C SER A 24 -12.82 17.78 -3.11
N ILE A 25 -12.49 18.04 -1.84
CA ILE A 25 -11.14 18.41 -1.43
C ILE A 25 -10.30 17.23 -0.96
N GLY A 26 -10.81 15.99 -1.14
CA GLY A 26 -10.13 14.75 -0.82
C GLY A 26 -10.22 14.37 0.66
N THR A 27 -9.43 13.38 1.03
CA THR A 27 -9.38 12.79 2.38
C THR A 27 -8.05 13.04 3.09
N ASP A 28 -7.17 13.85 2.51
CA ASP A 28 -5.89 14.22 3.10
C ASP A 28 -6.11 15.00 4.41
N HIS A 29 -5.23 14.79 5.39
CA HIS A 29 -5.33 15.40 6.71
C HIS A 29 -4.88 16.87 6.77
N HIS A 30 -4.18 17.37 5.74
CA HIS A 30 -3.86 18.78 5.63
C HIS A 30 -5.11 19.58 5.27
N ALA A 31 -5.33 20.67 5.99
CA ALA A 31 -6.45 21.54 5.70
C ALA A 31 -6.30 22.22 4.33
N PHE A 32 -7.39 22.31 3.58
CA PHE A 32 -7.44 23.05 2.32
C PHE A 32 -8.43 24.20 2.41
N ASP A 33 -8.28 24.99 3.46
CA ASP A 33 -9.18 26.08 3.81
C ASP A 33 -9.23 27.19 2.76
N ARG A 34 -8.20 27.31 1.93
CA ARG A 34 -8.17 28.26 0.80
C ARG A 34 -9.29 27.96 -0.19
N LEU A 35 -9.44 26.71 -0.61
CA LEU A 35 -10.50 26.31 -1.53
C LEU A 35 -11.88 26.44 -0.89
N VAL A 36 -12.04 26.08 0.38
CA VAL A 36 -13.31 26.26 1.10
C VAL A 36 -13.72 27.73 1.14
N ARG A 37 -12.79 28.65 1.47
CA ARG A 37 -13.06 30.10 1.46
C ARG A 37 -13.45 30.60 0.07
N TRP A 38 -12.76 30.17 -0.99
CA TRP A 38 -13.11 30.57 -2.36
C TRP A 38 -14.51 30.12 -2.74
N MET A 39 -14.92 28.93 -2.31
CA MET A 39 -16.25 28.42 -2.55
C MET A 39 -17.32 29.13 -1.72
N ASP A 40 -17.03 29.50 -0.48
CA ASP A 40 -17.93 30.33 0.33
C ASP A 40 -18.13 31.75 -0.26
N ASP A 41 -17.05 32.33 -0.82
CA ASP A 41 -17.13 33.63 -1.51
C ASP A 41 -17.94 33.53 -2.81
N TYR A 42 -17.85 32.39 -3.50
CA TYR A 42 -18.66 32.11 -4.68
C TYR A 42 -20.15 31.91 -4.29
N ALA A 43 -20.43 31.09 -3.28
CA ALA A 43 -21.78 30.82 -2.80
C ALA A 43 -22.51 32.10 -2.31
N ARG A 44 -21.77 33.03 -1.69
CA ARG A 44 -22.31 34.31 -1.24
C ARG A 44 -22.82 35.18 -2.40
N ARG A 45 -22.16 35.12 -3.56
CA ARG A 45 -22.53 35.86 -4.78
C ARG A 45 -23.60 35.16 -5.60
N HIS A 46 -23.80 33.87 -5.39
CA HIS A 46 -24.76 33.06 -6.11
C HIS A 46 -25.65 32.26 -5.14
N PRO A 47 -26.54 32.95 -4.39
CA PRO A 47 -27.37 32.35 -3.34
C PRO A 47 -28.38 31.33 -3.86
N ASP A 48 -28.70 31.37 -5.15
CA ASP A 48 -29.66 30.46 -5.79
C ASP A 48 -29.04 29.12 -6.20
N LEU A 49 -27.70 28.99 -6.15
CA LEU A 49 -27.02 27.76 -6.51
C LEU A 49 -26.87 26.81 -5.31
N LYS A 50 -27.19 25.55 -5.53
CA LYS A 50 -26.94 24.50 -4.56
C LYS A 50 -25.49 23.99 -4.70
N ILE A 51 -24.61 24.35 -3.76
CA ILE A 51 -23.21 24.00 -3.74
C ILE A 51 -22.95 23.03 -2.61
N LEU A 52 -22.43 21.83 -2.92
CA LEU A 52 -22.04 20.82 -1.96
C LEU A 52 -20.52 20.73 -1.88
N VAL A 53 -19.95 20.88 -0.70
CA VAL A 53 -18.52 20.79 -0.43
C VAL A 53 -18.23 19.61 0.49
N GLN A 54 -17.56 18.60 -0.02
CA GLN A 54 -16.91 17.61 0.83
C GLN A 54 -15.58 18.19 1.31
N HIS A 55 -15.54 18.66 2.57
CA HIS A 55 -14.44 19.47 3.08
C HIS A 55 -13.35 18.68 3.84
N GLY A 56 -13.48 17.35 4.01
CA GLY A 56 -12.47 16.52 4.67
C GLY A 56 -12.11 17.05 6.06
N HIS A 57 -10.82 17.26 6.28
CA HIS A 57 -10.25 17.81 7.51
C HIS A 57 -10.17 19.35 7.53
N SER A 58 -10.64 20.01 6.47
CA SER A 58 -10.72 21.49 6.42
C SER A 58 -11.90 22.02 7.21
N SER A 59 -11.89 23.32 7.47
CA SER A 59 -13.02 24.03 8.10
C SER A 59 -14.31 23.84 7.31
N ALA A 60 -15.42 23.64 7.99
CA ALA A 60 -16.71 23.55 7.32
C ALA A 60 -17.06 24.88 6.61
N PRO A 61 -17.63 24.83 5.39
CA PRO A 61 -18.07 26.03 4.69
C PRO A 61 -19.19 26.73 5.48
N LYS A 62 -19.27 28.07 5.36
CA LYS A 62 -20.25 28.90 6.08
C LYS A 62 -21.47 29.25 5.23
N LYS A 63 -21.37 29.16 3.91
CA LYS A 63 -22.41 29.57 2.94
C LYS A 63 -22.81 28.41 2.03
N ALA A 64 -21.88 27.60 1.57
CA ALA A 64 -22.17 26.36 0.86
C ALA A 64 -22.62 25.26 1.84
N SER A 65 -23.30 24.24 1.35
CA SER A 65 -23.58 23.01 2.11
C SER A 65 -22.29 22.22 2.30
N GLY A 66 -21.93 21.88 3.54
CA GLY A 66 -20.69 21.15 3.86
C GLY A 66 -20.96 19.78 4.45
N THR A 67 -20.11 18.82 4.08
CA THR A 67 -20.01 17.53 4.74
C THR A 67 -18.55 17.14 4.87
N PRO A 68 -18.08 16.57 6.00
CA PRO A 68 -16.69 16.16 6.13
C PRO A 68 -16.31 15.09 5.12
N PHE A 69 -17.11 14.02 5.05
CA PHE A 69 -16.87 12.89 4.16
C PHE A 69 -18.18 12.35 3.60
N LEU A 70 -18.13 11.91 2.34
CA LEU A 70 -19.20 11.17 1.67
C LEU A 70 -18.69 9.78 1.28
N PRO A 71 -19.50 8.73 1.40
CA PRO A 71 -19.21 7.45 0.78
C PRO A 71 -18.95 7.63 -0.71
N GLY A 72 -17.95 6.91 -1.27
CA GLY A 72 -17.53 7.09 -2.67
C GLY A 72 -18.66 6.93 -3.69
N ILE A 73 -19.65 6.06 -3.39
CA ILE A 73 -20.85 5.87 -4.22
C ILE A 73 -21.74 7.10 -4.20
N GLU A 74 -21.93 7.72 -3.05
CA GLU A 74 -22.77 8.93 -2.90
C GLU A 74 -22.11 10.15 -3.54
N LEU A 75 -20.80 10.32 -3.34
CA LEU A 75 -20.01 11.36 -4.01
C LEU A 75 -20.08 11.21 -5.54
N SER A 76 -19.91 10.00 -6.06
CA SER A 76 -20.03 9.75 -7.50
C SER A 76 -21.44 10.01 -8.03
N LYS A 77 -22.49 9.72 -7.27
CA LYS A 77 -23.87 10.09 -7.63
C LYS A 77 -24.07 11.59 -7.65
N ALA A 78 -23.57 12.30 -6.65
CA ALA A 78 -23.64 13.76 -6.59
C ALA A 78 -22.90 14.40 -7.78
N MET A 79 -21.68 13.94 -8.07
CA MET A 79 -20.90 14.41 -9.24
C MET A 79 -21.64 14.20 -10.56
N ARG A 80 -22.21 13.01 -10.81
CA ARG A 80 -22.95 12.73 -12.07
C ARG A 80 -24.09 13.67 -12.32
N ARG A 81 -24.77 14.14 -11.26
CA ARG A 81 -25.95 15.01 -11.34
C ARG A 81 -25.59 16.49 -11.34
N ALA A 82 -24.39 16.85 -10.88
CA ALA A 82 -23.90 18.21 -10.86
C ALA A 82 -23.72 18.81 -12.26
N ARG A 83 -23.79 20.12 -12.36
CA ARG A 83 -23.46 20.89 -13.57
C ARG A 83 -21.97 21.17 -13.67
N ALA A 84 -21.30 21.38 -12.52
CA ALA A 84 -19.86 21.55 -12.43
C ALA A 84 -19.26 20.72 -11.28
N VAL A 85 -18.06 20.18 -11.47
CA VAL A 85 -17.31 19.43 -10.47
C VAL A 85 -15.94 20.07 -10.27
N ILE A 86 -15.63 20.40 -9.02
CA ILE A 86 -14.34 20.94 -8.59
C ILE A 86 -13.63 19.89 -7.74
N THR A 87 -12.33 19.68 -7.98
CA THR A 87 -11.51 18.77 -7.18
C THR A 87 -10.18 19.39 -6.79
N HIS A 88 -9.55 18.83 -5.74
CA HIS A 88 -8.13 19.08 -5.50
C HIS A 88 -7.27 18.34 -6.55
N GLY A 89 -5.95 18.60 -6.59
CA GLY A 89 -5.03 18.04 -7.58
C GLY A 89 -4.70 16.55 -7.42
N GLY A 90 -5.45 15.79 -6.62
CA GLY A 90 -5.21 14.36 -6.41
C GLY A 90 -5.70 13.49 -7.58
N PRO A 91 -4.88 12.53 -8.07
CA PRO A 91 -5.23 11.68 -9.21
C PRO A 91 -6.55 10.93 -9.05
N GLY A 92 -6.84 10.41 -7.84
CA GLY A 92 -8.08 9.69 -7.53
C GLY A 92 -9.33 10.55 -7.69
N SER A 93 -9.31 11.79 -7.19
CA SER A 93 -10.45 12.73 -7.30
C SER A 93 -10.69 13.18 -8.72
N ILE A 94 -9.62 13.42 -9.48
CA ILE A 94 -9.70 13.76 -10.92
C ILE A 94 -10.30 12.58 -11.70
N SER A 95 -9.82 11.36 -11.50
CA SER A 95 -10.36 10.15 -12.14
C SER A 95 -11.83 9.92 -11.79
N GLN A 96 -12.23 10.12 -10.53
CA GLN A 96 -13.63 9.97 -10.09
C GLN A 96 -14.55 10.98 -10.77
N ALA A 97 -14.12 12.25 -10.88
CA ALA A 97 -14.88 13.29 -11.57
C ALA A 97 -15.03 12.99 -13.08
N ARG A 98 -13.97 12.50 -13.73
CA ARG A 98 -14.00 12.11 -15.15
C ARG A 98 -14.88 10.88 -15.40
N ALA A 99 -14.81 9.86 -14.53
CA ALA A 99 -15.72 8.72 -14.55
C ALA A 99 -17.19 9.09 -14.31
N ALA A 100 -17.44 10.24 -13.67
CA ALA A 100 -18.76 10.83 -13.53
C ALA A 100 -19.19 11.65 -14.76
N GLY A 101 -18.36 11.75 -15.80
CA GLY A 101 -18.64 12.44 -17.08
C GLY A 101 -18.26 13.92 -17.08
N HIS A 102 -17.35 14.37 -16.21
CA HIS A 102 -16.93 15.77 -16.13
C HIS A 102 -15.50 15.99 -16.59
N LEU A 103 -15.26 17.13 -17.24
CA LEU A 103 -13.94 17.76 -17.28
C LEU A 103 -13.80 18.56 -15.96
N PRO A 104 -13.07 18.07 -14.95
CA PRO A 104 -13.06 18.69 -13.64
C PRO A 104 -12.30 20.02 -13.64
N ILE A 105 -12.79 20.98 -12.87
CA ILE A 105 -12.05 22.18 -12.50
C ILE A 105 -11.17 21.82 -11.31
N VAL A 106 -9.87 22.06 -11.40
CA VAL A 106 -8.90 21.58 -10.41
C VAL A 106 -8.18 22.74 -9.76
N VAL A 107 -8.11 22.70 -8.43
CA VAL A 107 -7.25 23.58 -7.63
C VAL A 107 -6.23 22.69 -6.93
N ALA A 108 -4.97 22.79 -7.31
CA ALA A 108 -3.90 22.03 -6.67
C ALA A 108 -3.63 22.54 -5.26
N ARG A 109 -3.29 21.64 -4.34
CA ARG A 109 -2.80 21.99 -3.00
C ARG A 109 -1.37 22.52 -3.12
N ASP A 110 -1.05 23.56 -2.37
CA ASP A 110 0.24 24.24 -2.40
C ASP A 110 0.99 23.97 -1.09
N PRO A 111 2.17 23.33 -1.15
CA PRO A 111 2.99 23.08 0.03
C PRO A 111 3.53 24.37 0.68
N GLU A 112 3.66 25.46 -0.05
CA GLU A 112 4.05 26.75 0.52
C GLU A 112 2.98 27.36 1.42
N LEU A 113 1.72 26.86 1.31
CA LEU A 113 0.58 27.24 2.11
C LEU A 113 0.20 26.19 3.17
N ASP A 114 1.09 25.24 3.47
CA ASP A 114 0.85 24.12 4.40
C ASP A 114 -0.33 23.20 4.01
N GLU A 115 -0.73 23.21 2.74
CA GLU A 115 -1.85 22.43 2.22
C GLU A 115 -1.47 21.01 1.83
N HIS A 116 -0.16 20.73 1.68
CA HIS A 116 0.40 19.42 1.37
C HIS A 116 1.88 19.32 1.77
N VAL A 117 2.42 18.09 1.82
CA VAL A 117 3.81 17.82 2.22
C VAL A 117 4.85 18.10 1.11
N ASP A 118 4.42 18.18 -0.15
CA ASP A 118 5.27 18.37 -1.33
C ASP A 118 4.48 18.96 -2.51
N ASP A 119 5.17 19.27 -3.60
CA ASP A 119 4.66 19.93 -4.81
C ASP A 119 4.11 18.97 -5.89
N HIS A 120 4.01 17.68 -5.61
CA HIS A 120 3.62 16.68 -6.62
C HIS A 120 2.24 16.94 -7.24
N GLN A 121 1.28 17.53 -6.48
CA GLN A 121 -0.03 17.88 -7.03
C GLN A 121 0.07 19.02 -8.05
N LEU A 122 0.91 20.03 -7.83
CA LEU A 122 1.15 21.11 -8.78
C LEU A 122 1.71 20.55 -10.09
N LEU A 123 2.79 19.78 -10.00
CA LEU A 123 3.44 19.15 -11.17
C LEU A 123 2.53 18.17 -11.93
N PHE A 124 1.67 17.46 -11.20
CA PHE A 124 0.71 16.53 -11.80
C PHE A 124 -0.39 17.28 -12.54
N VAL A 125 -0.97 18.33 -11.91
CA VAL A 125 -2.07 19.11 -12.49
C VAL A 125 -1.62 19.81 -13.77
N ASP A 126 -0.42 20.38 -13.82
CA ASP A 126 0.14 20.99 -15.03
C ASP A 126 0.15 20.00 -16.21
N ARG A 127 0.64 18.77 -15.97
CA ARG A 127 0.70 17.73 -17.03
C ARG A 127 -0.67 17.28 -17.50
N VAL A 128 -1.65 17.13 -16.60
CA VAL A 128 -2.99 16.69 -16.99
C VAL A 128 -3.81 17.82 -17.61
N GLU A 129 -3.49 19.09 -17.32
CA GLU A 129 -4.03 20.26 -18.01
C GLU A 129 -3.48 20.38 -19.44
N GLU A 130 -2.17 20.24 -19.65
CA GLU A 130 -1.55 20.19 -20.97
C GLU A 130 -2.15 19.08 -21.84
N ALA A 131 -2.52 17.96 -21.22
CA ALA A 131 -3.21 16.86 -21.89
C ALA A 131 -4.73 17.11 -22.10
N GLY A 132 -5.26 18.28 -21.73
CA GLY A 132 -6.67 18.64 -21.87
C GLY A 132 -7.62 17.84 -20.97
N ARG A 133 -7.11 17.24 -19.88
CA ARG A 133 -7.89 16.34 -19.01
C ARG A 133 -8.52 17.02 -17.81
N VAL A 134 -8.12 18.24 -17.52
CA VAL A 134 -8.64 19.07 -16.44
C VAL A 134 -8.64 20.54 -16.87
N ARG A 135 -9.30 21.39 -16.09
CA ARG A 135 -9.17 22.85 -16.14
C ARG A 135 -8.55 23.32 -14.82
N SER A 136 -7.29 23.71 -14.84
CA SER A 136 -6.56 24.16 -13.66
C SER A 136 -6.91 25.60 -13.27
N CYS A 137 -6.91 25.89 -11.98
CA CYS A 137 -7.12 27.21 -11.42
C CYS A 137 -6.17 27.43 -10.23
N SER A 138 -5.35 28.49 -10.30
CA SER A 138 -4.44 28.89 -9.23
C SER A 138 -4.93 30.07 -8.39
N THR A 139 -6.01 30.73 -8.82
CA THR A 139 -6.60 31.90 -8.11
C THR A 139 -8.12 31.77 -7.96
N ALA A 140 -8.69 32.44 -6.95
CA ALA A 140 -10.14 32.49 -6.75
C ALA A 140 -10.87 33.02 -7.99
N GLN A 141 -10.31 34.03 -8.65
CA GLN A 141 -10.93 34.62 -9.83
C GLN A 141 -10.99 33.64 -11.01
N GLN A 142 -9.91 32.87 -11.25
CA GLN A 142 -9.88 31.82 -12.27
C GLN A 142 -10.89 30.72 -11.95
N LEU A 143 -10.99 30.29 -10.69
CA LEU A 143 -11.95 29.30 -10.24
C LEU A 143 -13.39 29.78 -10.48
N HIS A 144 -13.74 30.99 -10.04
CA HIS A 144 -15.08 31.55 -10.19
C HIS A 144 -15.45 31.68 -11.67
N THR A 145 -14.54 32.21 -12.51
CA THR A 145 -14.75 32.31 -13.95
C THR A 145 -14.93 30.93 -14.61
N SER A 146 -14.22 29.92 -14.15
CA SER A 146 -14.34 28.54 -14.67
C SER A 146 -15.67 27.90 -14.25
N ILE A 147 -16.15 28.17 -13.05
CA ILE A 147 -17.48 27.72 -12.60
C ILE A 147 -18.58 28.40 -13.43
N ASP A 148 -18.49 29.74 -13.62
CA ASP A 148 -19.47 30.48 -14.43
C ASP A 148 -19.54 29.93 -15.87
N LYS A 149 -18.40 29.64 -16.48
CA LYS A 149 -18.34 29.00 -17.81
C LYS A 149 -18.96 27.60 -17.80
N ALA A 150 -18.66 26.79 -16.81
CA ALA A 150 -19.22 25.43 -16.70
C ALA A 150 -20.75 25.44 -16.52
N LEU A 151 -21.27 26.43 -15.80
CA LEU A 151 -22.72 26.61 -15.62
C LEU A 151 -23.40 27.18 -16.85
N ALA A 152 -22.73 28.09 -17.60
CA ALA A 152 -23.25 28.66 -18.84
C ALA A 152 -23.18 27.69 -20.03
N SER A 153 -22.12 26.91 -20.15
CA SER A 153 -21.86 25.99 -21.25
C SER A 153 -21.44 24.60 -20.71
N PRO A 154 -22.37 23.82 -20.14
CA PRO A 154 -22.04 22.53 -19.53
C PRO A 154 -21.40 21.52 -20.47
N SER A 155 -21.69 21.60 -21.78
CA SER A 155 -21.09 20.73 -22.81
C SER A 155 -19.57 20.82 -22.86
N ASP A 156 -18.98 21.99 -22.61
CA ASP A 156 -17.54 22.23 -22.68
C ASP A 156 -16.79 21.64 -21.45
N PHE A 157 -17.55 21.28 -20.40
CA PHE A 157 -17.08 20.68 -19.18
C PHE A 157 -17.60 19.23 -19.00
N ARG A 158 -18.06 18.61 -20.08
CA ARG A 158 -18.43 17.20 -20.12
C ARG A 158 -17.42 16.40 -20.93
N VAL A 159 -17.18 15.19 -20.49
CA VAL A 159 -16.37 14.20 -21.20
C VAL A 159 -17.16 12.90 -21.29
N ASP A 160 -16.94 12.15 -22.34
CA ASP A 160 -17.49 10.79 -22.42
C ASP A 160 -16.74 9.92 -21.40
N PRO A 161 -17.41 9.33 -20.39
CA PRO A 161 -16.77 8.46 -19.42
C PRO A 161 -16.08 7.25 -20.07
N THR A 162 -16.50 6.86 -21.28
CA THR A 162 -15.90 5.76 -22.04
C THR A 162 -14.73 6.22 -22.91
N SER A 163 -14.60 7.53 -23.20
CA SER A 163 -13.49 8.09 -23.97
C SER A 163 -12.18 8.18 -23.17
N ASP A 164 -12.21 7.98 -21.86
CA ASP A 164 -11.05 7.69 -21.03
C ASP A 164 -10.54 6.23 -21.19
N SER A 165 -10.84 5.60 -22.32
CA SER A 165 -10.15 4.42 -22.87
C SER A 165 -8.64 4.66 -23.10
N GLY A 166 -8.13 5.80 -22.68
CA GLY A 166 -6.71 6.02 -22.42
C GLY A 166 -6.11 5.01 -21.46
N THR A 167 -6.93 4.29 -20.67
CA THR A 167 -6.46 3.13 -19.92
C THR A 167 -6.20 1.96 -20.85
N GLU A 168 -7.06 1.66 -21.81
CA GLU A 168 -6.82 0.65 -22.85
C GLU A 168 -5.72 1.10 -23.83
N GLU A 169 -5.70 2.38 -24.21
CA GLU A 169 -4.66 2.94 -25.07
C GLU A 169 -3.32 3.09 -24.31
N ALA A 170 -3.30 3.43 -23.02
CA ALA A 170 -2.10 3.43 -22.21
C ALA A 170 -1.62 2.00 -21.92
N VAL A 171 -2.51 1.05 -21.70
CA VAL A 171 -2.19 -0.39 -21.60
C VAL A 171 -1.70 -0.90 -22.95
N ARG A 172 -2.31 -0.51 -24.06
CA ARG A 172 -1.88 -0.87 -25.43
C ARG A 172 -0.54 -0.21 -25.79
N ARG A 173 -0.32 1.06 -25.41
CA ARG A 173 0.97 1.76 -25.63
C ARG A 173 2.07 1.26 -24.70
N ALA A 174 1.76 0.92 -23.48
CA ALA A 174 2.68 0.23 -22.57
C ALA A 174 2.97 -1.18 -23.11
N GLY A 175 1.97 -1.91 -23.60
CA GLY A 175 2.12 -3.18 -24.30
C GLY A 175 3.00 -3.02 -25.54
N ALA A 176 2.71 -2.06 -26.43
CA ALA A 176 3.51 -1.80 -27.62
C ALA A 176 4.94 -1.31 -27.34
N LEU A 177 5.18 -0.61 -26.21
CA LEU A 177 6.53 -0.27 -25.74
C LEU A 177 7.26 -1.49 -25.17
N ILE A 178 6.55 -2.37 -24.51
CA ILE A 178 7.06 -3.66 -24.04
C ILE A 178 7.37 -4.55 -25.24
N ASP A 179 6.51 -4.59 -26.24
CA ASP A 179 6.71 -5.34 -27.49
C ASP A 179 7.90 -4.79 -28.29
N LEU A 180 8.07 -3.46 -28.36
CA LEU A 180 9.22 -2.78 -29.00
C LEU A 180 10.55 -3.01 -28.25
N LEU A 181 10.50 -3.28 -26.96
CA LEU A 181 11.67 -3.62 -26.13
C LEU A 181 11.90 -5.14 -26.07
N SER A 182 10.97 -5.94 -26.59
CA SER A 182 11.01 -7.39 -26.62
C SER A 182 11.27 -7.95 -28.03
N ASP A 183 11.36 -7.10 -29.09
CA ASP A 183 11.54 -7.54 -30.47
C ASP A 183 13.01 -7.85 -30.81
N GLU A 184 13.48 -9.00 -30.29
CA GLU A 184 14.33 -9.90 -31.05
C GLU A 184 13.64 -11.28 -31.07
N GLY A 185 12.77 -11.46 -32.03
CA GLY A 185 12.39 -12.73 -32.59
C GLY A 185 11.44 -13.65 -31.83
N ALA A 186 10.13 -13.50 -31.98
CA ALA A 186 9.21 -14.63 -32.12
C ALA A 186 7.83 -14.16 -32.68
N SER A 187 7.38 -14.82 -33.71
CA SER A 187 6.13 -14.64 -34.44
C SER A 187 4.88 -14.72 -33.56
N VAL A 188 3.95 -13.79 -33.81
CA VAL A 188 2.58 -13.83 -33.30
C VAL A 188 1.89 -15.11 -33.77
N THR A 189 1.54 -15.98 -32.85
CA THR A 189 0.53 -17.00 -33.02
C THR A 189 -0.67 -16.66 -32.12
N GLU A 190 -1.83 -16.75 -32.75
CA GLU A 190 -3.15 -16.47 -32.23
C GLU A 190 -3.43 -17.01 -30.82
N SER A 191 -4.15 -16.22 -30.00
CA SER A 191 -4.76 -16.67 -28.74
C SER A 191 -5.51 -18.00 -28.94
N PRO A 192 -5.20 -19.04 -28.18
CA PRO A 192 -6.14 -20.12 -28.00
C PRO A 192 -7.10 -19.77 -26.89
N ALA A 193 -8.35 -19.56 -27.23
CA ALA A 193 -9.46 -19.80 -26.32
C ALA A 193 -9.41 -21.25 -25.85
N GLY A 194 -9.13 -21.46 -24.58
CA GLY A 194 -9.04 -22.78 -24.00
C GLY A 194 -8.07 -22.77 -22.82
N ALA A 195 -8.47 -22.16 -21.69
CA ALA A 195 -7.83 -22.46 -20.42
C ALA A 195 -8.08 -23.95 -20.14
N THR A 196 -7.10 -24.80 -20.47
CA THR A 196 -6.99 -26.10 -19.84
C THR A 196 -7.03 -25.89 -18.34
N GLU A 197 -7.91 -26.58 -17.63
CA GLU A 197 -7.89 -26.74 -16.18
C GLU A 197 -6.55 -27.42 -15.80
N GLY A 198 -5.49 -26.64 -15.78
CA GLY A 198 -4.19 -27.06 -15.27
C GLY A 198 -4.32 -27.22 -13.76
N THR A 199 -3.83 -28.34 -13.25
CA THR A 199 -3.75 -28.63 -11.83
C THR A 199 -3.15 -27.45 -11.07
N TRP A 200 -3.79 -27.03 -9.99
CA TRP A 200 -3.26 -25.98 -9.11
C TRP A 200 -2.00 -26.50 -8.43
N PRO A 201 -0.90 -25.72 -8.38
CA PRO A 201 0.34 -26.17 -7.76
C PRO A 201 0.15 -26.39 -6.26
N GLU A 202 0.89 -27.32 -5.69
CA GLU A 202 0.96 -27.52 -4.26
C GLU A 202 1.76 -26.39 -3.59
N VAL A 203 1.36 -25.97 -2.38
CA VAL A 203 2.03 -24.91 -1.62
C VAL A 203 2.39 -25.43 -0.22
N SER A 204 3.66 -25.28 0.17
CA SER A 204 4.08 -25.47 1.56
C SER A 204 4.00 -24.13 2.32
N VAL A 205 3.34 -24.13 3.46
CA VAL A 205 3.24 -22.97 4.34
C VAL A 205 4.08 -23.20 5.58
N VAL A 206 5.14 -22.43 5.75
CA VAL A 206 6.04 -22.50 6.90
C VAL A 206 5.53 -21.59 8.01
N VAL A 207 5.24 -22.20 9.16
CA VAL A 207 4.77 -21.51 10.38
C VAL A 207 5.77 -21.70 11.50
N PRO A 208 6.72 -20.76 11.69
CA PRO A 208 7.62 -20.81 12.84
C PRO A 208 6.84 -20.48 14.11
N THR A 209 7.05 -21.22 15.19
CA THR A 209 6.34 -20.98 16.45
C THR A 209 7.24 -21.18 17.67
N ARG A 210 6.90 -20.45 18.75
CA ARG A 210 7.54 -20.60 20.05
C ARG A 210 6.62 -20.11 21.16
N ASP A 211 6.27 -20.98 22.10
CA ASP A 211 5.50 -20.65 23.34
C ASP A 211 4.15 -19.93 23.09
N ARG A 212 3.43 -20.22 21.97
CA ARG A 212 2.20 -19.53 21.58
C ARG A 212 1.08 -20.45 21.05
N PRO A 213 0.68 -21.50 21.77
CA PRO A 213 -0.20 -22.53 21.25
C PRO A 213 -1.60 -22.00 20.79
N GLU A 214 -2.17 -21.03 21.50
CA GLU A 214 -3.49 -20.49 21.14
C GLU A 214 -3.48 -19.65 19.87
N LEU A 215 -2.41 -18.87 19.66
CA LEU A 215 -2.25 -18.09 18.43
C LEU A 215 -1.97 -19.00 17.27
N LEU A 216 -1.07 -19.97 17.43
CA LEU A 216 -0.77 -20.98 16.43
C LEU A 216 -2.02 -21.70 15.92
N LEU A 217 -2.93 -22.13 16.81
CA LEU A 217 -4.18 -22.79 16.40
C LEU A 217 -5.08 -21.89 15.54
N ARG A 218 -5.09 -20.58 15.78
CA ARG A 218 -5.83 -19.62 14.92
C ARG A 218 -5.17 -19.48 13.55
N THR A 219 -3.86 -19.39 13.53
CA THR A 219 -3.08 -19.33 12.29
C THR A 219 -3.29 -20.58 11.46
N LEU A 220 -3.18 -21.77 12.06
CA LEU A 220 -3.42 -23.04 11.37
C LEU A 220 -4.81 -23.11 10.75
N ARG A 221 -5.85 -22.73 11.47
CA ARG A 221 -7.21 -22.67 10.92
C ARG A 221 -7.30 -21.76 9.70
N ALA A 222 -6.74 -20.55 9.77
CA ALA A 222 -6.78 -19.61 8.66
C ALA A 222 -6.00 -20.09 7.42
N VAL A 223 -4.97 -20.90 7.61
CA VAL A 223 -4.22 -21.53 6.52
C VAL A 223 -4.99 -22.70 5.92
N THR A 224 -5.60 -23.56 6.75
CA THR A 224 -6.38 -24.72 6.26
C THR A 224 -7.69 -24.31 5.60
N GLU A 225 -8.29 -23.20 6.02
CA GLU A 225 -9.55 -22.66 5.48
C GLU A 225 -9.34 -21.75 4.24
N GLN A 226 -8.13 -21.72 3.65
CA GLN A 226 -7.90 -20.96 2.42
C GLN A 226 -8.77 -21.45 1.27
N ASP A 227 -9.41 -20.50 0.56
CA ASP A 227 -10.06 -20.76 -0.72
C ASP A 227 -9.02 -20.98 -1.81
N TYR A 228 -8.41 -22.15 -1.80
CA TYR A 228 -7.36 -22.54 -2.72
C TYR A 228 -7.61 -23.97 -3.23
N PRO A 229 -7.71 -24.19 -4.55
CA PRO A 229 -8.06 -25.50 -5.10
C PRO A 229 -6.93 -26.55 -5.00
N GLY A 230 -5.67 -26.09 -4.89
CA GLY A 230 -4.51 -26.96 -4.76
C GLY A 230 -4.29 -27.45 -3.32
N ARG A 231 -3.42 -28.44 -3.16
CA ARG A 231 -3.01 -28.95 -1.85
C ARG A 231 -2.19 -27.90 -1.09
N ILE A 232 -2.42 -27.77 0.22
CA ILE A 232 -1.63 -26.91 1.12
C ILE A 232 -1.04 -27.79 2.22
N THR A 233 0.29 -27.88 2.25
CA THR A 233 1.00 -28.56 3.34
C THR A 233 1.52 -27.54 4.33
N THR A 234 1.01 -27.52 5.56
CA THR A 234 1.50 -26.65 6.61
C THR A 234 2.66 -27.30 7.36
N ILE A 235 3.81 -26.62 7.42
CA ILE A 235 5.00 -27.08 8.15
C ILE A 235 5.16 -26.19 9.38
N VAL A 236 4.77 -26.70 10.54
CA VAL A 236 4.91 -26.03 11.84
C VAL A 236 6.31 -26.30 12.37
N VAL A 237 7.10 -25.24 12.54
CA VAL A 237 8.50 -25.33 12.99
C VAL A 237 8.62 -24.82 14.42
N PHE A 238 8.84 -25.71 15.37
CA PHE A 238 9.07 -25.37 16.77
C PHE A 238 10.51 -24.89 16.98
N ASP A 239 10.68 -23.62 17.37
CA ASP A 239 11.98 -22.99 17.58
C ASP A 239 12.33 -22.96 19.07
N ASN A 240 13.30 -23.78 19.45
CA ASN A 240 13.77 -23.86 20.83
C ASN A 240 12.64 -24.13 21.86
N ASP A 241 11.68 -24.92 21.42
CA ASP A 241 10.46 -25.31 22.13
C ASP A 241 10.16 -26.79 21.86
N ARG A 242 9.36 -27.41 22.73
CA ARG A 242 8.98 -28.81 22.59
C ARG A 242 7.88 -28.94 21.54
N PRO A 243 8.09 -29.72 20.47
CA PRO A 243 7.06 -29.92 19.46
C PRO A 243 5.83 -30.61 20.04
N ASP A 244 4.65 -30.21 19.56
CA ASP A 244 3.37 -30.84 19.86
C ASP A 244 2.97 -31.77 18.72
N PRO A 245 3.16 -33.09 18.86
CA PRO A 245 2.80 -34.06 17.82
C PRO A 245 1.29 -34.15 17.56
N SER A 246 0.46 -33.69 18.49
CA SER A 246 -1.00 -33.73 18.34
C SER A 246 -1.53 -32.81 17.22
N LEU A 247 -0.69 -31.87 16.77
CA LEU A 247 -0.99 -30.99 15.64
C LEU A 247 -0.74 -31.65 14.29
N SER A 248 -0.03 -32.80 14.26
CA SER A 248 0.34 -33.48 13.02
C SER A 248 -0.89 -34.19 12.41
N GLU A 249 -1.18 -33.87 11.15
CA GLU A 249 -2.20 -34.51 10.34
C GLU A 249 -1.61 -34.70 8.93
N GLU A 250 -1.27 -35.95 8.57
CA GLU A 250 -0.53 -36.22 7.33
C GLU A 250 -1.45 -36.54 6.14
N GLU A 251 -2.73 -36.80 6.39
CA GLU A 251 -3.71 -37.19 5.37
C GLU A 251 -4.54 -36.00 4.87
N GLY A 252 -5.07 -36.09 3.64
CA GLY A 252 -5.98 -35.12 3.07
C GLY A 252 -5.31 -33.97 2.28
N GLU A 253 -6.13 -32.98 1.91
CA GLU A 253 -5.71 -31.82 1.08
C GLU A 253 -5.06 -30.69 1.88
N ARG A 254 -5.07 -30.78 3.20
CA ARG A 254 -4.57 -29.74 4.13
C ARG A 254 -3.68 -30.34 5.25
N PRO A 255 -2.67 -31.16 4.89
CA PRO A 255 -1.83 -31.81 5.89
C PRO A 255 -1.02 -30.80 6.73
N VAL A 256 -0.79 -31.18 7.99
CA VAL A 256 0.05 -30.44 8.92
C VAL A 256 1.22 -31.32 9.35
N ARG A 257 2.46 -30.86 9.10
CA ARG A 257 3.68 -31.53 9.52
C ARG A 257 4.34 -30.73 10.66
N VAL A 258 4.73 -31.42 11.69
CA VAL A 258 5.42 -30.80 12.85
C VAL A 258 6.90 -31.15 12.79
N VAL A 259 7.76 -30.13 12.82
CA VAL A 259 9.21 -30.26 12.81
C VAL A 259 9.86 -29.39 13.88
N THR A 260 11.05 -29.78 14.32
CA THR A 260 11.86 -28.96 15.25
C THR A 260 12.89 -28.16 14.47
N ASN A 261 13.14 -26.92 14.86
CA ASN A 261 14.23 -26.13 14.28
C ASN A 261 15.57 -26.80 14.56
N THR A 262 16.27 -27.20 13.51
CA THR A 262 17.59 -27.86 13.57
C THR A 262 18.74 -26.92 13.20
N LEU A 263 18.43 -25.68 12.81
CA LEU A 263 19.37 -24.64 12.42
C LEU A 263 19.60 -23.64 13.57
N THR A 264 20.10 -22.45 13.25
CA THR A 264 20.33 -21.41 14.25
C THR A 264 19.02 -21.06 14.99
N PRO A 265 19.02 -21.08 16.34
CA PRO A 265 17.83 -20.68 17.09
C PRO A 265 17.37 -19.27 16.74
N GLY A 266 16.07 -19.12 16.50
CA GLY A 266 15.42 -17.85 16.11
C GLY A 266 14.66 -17.96 14.80
N LEU A 267 13.96 -16.89 14.47
CA LEU A 267 13.02 -16.83 13.35
C LEU A 267 13.67 -17.17 11.99
N PRO A 268 14.91 -16.70 11.65
CA PRO A 268 15.58 -17.09 10.40
C PRO A 268 15.79 -18.59 10.28
N GLY A 269 16.39 -19.23 11.28
CA GLY A 269 16.66 -20.67 11.26
C GLY A 269 15.39 -21.51 11.24
N ALA A 270 14.35 -21.09 11.97
CA ALA A 270 13.06 -21.77 11.96
C ALA A 270 12.39 -21.68 10.57
N ARG A 271 12.41 -20.51 9.91
CA ARG A 271 11.93 -20.40 8.53
C ARG A 271 12.74 -21.26 7.56
N ASN A 272 14.05 -21.26 7.70
CA ASN A 272 14.93 -22.07 6.85
C ASN A 272 14.69 -23.58 7.05
N THR A 273 14.53 -24.04 8.28
CA THR A 273 14.16 -25.43 8.57
C THR A 273 12.88 -25.82 7.84
N GLY A 274 11.85 -24.95 7.86
CA GLY A 274 10.60 -25.18 7.14
C GLY A 274 10.77 -25.19 5.62
N VAL A 275 11.55 -24.25 5.06
CA VAL A 275 11.85 -24.20 3.60
C VAL A 275 12.59 -25.45 3.13
N LEU A 276 13.55 -25.97 3.93
CA LEU A 276 14.29 -27.18 3.61
C LEU A 276 13.44 -28.44 3.76
N ALA A 277 12.49 -28.45 4.69
CA ALA A 277 11.54 -29.55 4.88
C ALA A 277 10.38 -29.54 3.86
N ALA A 278 10.21 -28.45 3.12
CA ALA A 278 9.21 -28.36 2.04
C ALA A 278 9.66 -29.17 0.82
N ASP A 279 8.70 -29.86 0.20
CA ASP A 279 8.88 -30.68 -1.01
C ASP A 279 8.12 -30.10 -2.22
N THR A 280 7.50 -28.93 -2.07
CA THR A 280 6.72 -28.23 -3.10
C THR A 280 7.53 -27.14 -3.80
N ASP A 281 7.11 -26.76 -5.02
CA ASP A 281 7.73 -25.67 -5.78
C ASP A 281 7.46 -24.29 -5.20
N LEU A 282 6.35 -24.13 -4.45
CA LEU A 282 5.94 -22.89 -3.84
C LEU A 282 5.98 -22.98 -2.32
N VAL A 283 6.61 -21.98 -1.70
CA VAL A 283 6.69 -21.84 -0.25
C VAL A 283 6.11 -20.48 0.15
N ALA A 284 5.27 -20.48 1.18
CA ALA A 284 4.76 -19.27 1.81
C ALA A 284 5.17 -19.22 3.28
N PHE A 285 5.30 -18.02 3.83
CA PHE A 285 5.50 -17.81 5.26
C PHE A 285 4.22 -17.33 5.93
N CYS A 286 4.00 -17.76 7.16
CA CYS A 286 2.97 -17.23 8.04
C CYS A 286 3.49 -17.23 9.47
N ASP A 287 3.54 -16.06 10.12
CA ASP A 287 3.90 -15.98 11.53
C ASP A 287 2.78 -16.55 12.41
N ASP A 288 3.12 -17.14 13.55
CA ASP A 288 2.20 -17.91 14.41
C ASP A 288 1.11 -17.07 15.11
N ASP A 289 1.16 -15.74 14.96
CA ASP A 289 0.19 -14.76 15.47
C ASP A 289 -0.59 -14.03 14.37
N ASP A 290 -0.35 -14.37 13.10
CA ASP A 290 -1.02 -13.78 11.96
C ASP A 290 -2.18 -14.65 11.43
N THR A 291 -3.12 -14.02 10.75
CA THR A 291 -4.30 -14.70 10.17
C THR A 291 -4.42 -14.35 8.70
N TRP A 292 -4.40 -15.36 7.83
CA TRP A 292 -4.60 -15.16 6.41
C TRP A 292 -6.05 -14.90 6.05
N LEU A 293 -6.30 -14.01 5.09
CA LEU A 293 -7.63 -13.82 4.50
C LEU A 293 -7.90 -14.92 3.45
N PRO A 294 -9.16 -15.30 3.22
CA PRO A 294 -9.49 -16.51 2.47
C PRO A 294 -8.88 -16.64 1.07
N ASN A 295 -8.79 -15.54 0.32
CA ASN A 295 -8.36 -15.56 -1.09
C ASN A 295 -6.85 -15.34 -1.30
N LYS A 296 -6.05 -15.23 -0.22
CA LYS A 296 -4.64 -14.86 -0.33
C LYS A 296 -3.86 -15.77 -1.27
N LEU A 297 -3.88 -17.08 -1.06
CA LEU A 297 -3.11 -18.02 -1.88
C LEU A 297 -3.61 -18.07 -3.31
N ARG A 298 -4.92 -18.12 -3.52
CA ARG A 298 -5.51 -18.15 -4.86
C ARG A 298 -5.00 -16.98 -5.70
N THR A 299 -5.18 -15.76 -5.22
CA THR A 299 -4.80 -14.53 -5.96
C THR A 299 -3.30 -14.48 -6.24
N GLN A 300 -2.46 -14.90 -5.28
CA GLN A 300 -1.00 -14.88 -5.48
C GLN A 300 -0.53 -15.96 -6.46
N VAL A 301 -1.11 -17.15 -6.41
CA VAL A 301 -0.77 -18.25 -7.33
C VAL A 301 -1.25 -17.93 -8.75
N GLU A 302 -2.39 -17.27 -8.92
CA GLU A 302 -2.87 -16.82 -10.24
C GLU A 302 -1.82 -15.91 -10.92
N ILE A 303 -1.21 -14.98 -10.16
CA ILE A 303 -0.11 -14.14 -10.67
C ILE A 303 1.10 -15.00 -11.06
N MET A 304 1.52 -15.94 -10.21
CA MET A 304 2.66 -16.82 -10.53
C MET A 304 2.41 -17.73 -11.73
N ARG A 305 1.16 -18.12 -11.96
CA ARG A 305 0.78 -18.92 -13.16
C ARG A 305 0.77 -18.07 -14.42
N ALA A 306 0.30 -16.82 -14.31
CA ALA A 306 0.30 -15.87 -15.43
C ALA A 306 1.71 -15.38 -15.78
N GLU A 307 2.61 -15.34 -14.80
CA GLU A 307 3.97 -14.83 -14.94
C GLU A 307 4.98 -15.86 -14.41
N PRO A 308 5.38 -16.86 -15.23
CA PRO A 308 6.25 -17.97 -14.80
C PRO A 308 7.62 -17.54 -14.25
N ASP A 309 8.15 -16.40 -14.69
CA ASP A 309 9.44 -15.87 -14.26
C ASP A 309 9.38 -15.11 -12.93
N THR A 310 8.20 -14.99 -12.34
CA THR A 310 8.03 -14.33 -11.04
C THR A 310 8.54 -15.23 -9.91
N ASP A 311 9.57 -14.79 -9.20
CA ASP A 311 10.13 -15.51 -8.04
C ASP A 311 9.30 -15.32 -6.76
N VAL A 312 8.66 -14.15 -6.58
CA VAL A 312 7.94 -13.82 -5.35
C VAL A 312 6.73 -12.92 -5.60
N VAL A 313 5.63 -13.25 -4.93
CA VAL A 313 4.40 -12.45 -4.89
C VAL A 313 4.09 -12.12 -3.43
N CYS A 314 3.89 -10.83 -3.15
CA CYS A 314 3.43 -10.32 -1.86
C CYS A 314 2.00 -9.78 -1.97
N CYS A 315 1.42 -9.34 -0.86
CA CYS A 315 0.14 -8.65 -0.81
C CYS A 315 0.16 -7.59 0.31
N GLY A 316 -0.91 -6.81 0.42
CA GLY A 316 -1.10 -5.90 1.54
C GLY A 316 -1.45 -6.60 2.84
N ILE A 317 -1.46 -5.82 3.94
CA ILE A 317 -1.81 -6.30 5.28
C ILE A 317 -2.93 -5.46 5.89
N ARG A 318 -3.67 -6.08 6.81
CA ARG A 318 -4.59 -5.43 7.74
C ARG A 318 -4.00 -5.52 9.13
N VAL A 319 -3.56 -4.40 9.67
CA VAL A 319 -2.95 -4.34 11.00
C VAL A 319 -4.03 -4.21 12.06
N VAL A 320 -3.97 -5.06 13.07
CA VAL A 320 -4.82 -4.98 14.28
C VAL A 320 -3.96 -4.50 15.44
N TYR A 321 -4.29 -3.34 15.99
CA TYR A 321 -3.61 -2.76 17.14
C TYR A 321 -4.64 -2.21 18.15
N ASP A 322 -4.63 -2.69 19.38
CA ASP A 322 -5.58 -2.31 20.45
C ASP A 322 -7.06 -2.39 19.99
N GLY A 323 -7.42 -3.39 19.18
CA GLY A 323 -8.77 -3.58 18.67
C GLY A 323 -9.14 -2.68 17.47
N VAL A 324 -8.25 -1.79 17.04
CA VAL A 324 -8.43 -0.96 15.84
C VAL A 324 -7.77 -1.63 14.65
N GLU A 325 -8.50 -1.75 13.55
CA GLU A 325 -7.98 -2.26 12.28
C GLU A 325 -7.62 -1.12 11.33
N SER A 326 -6.47 -1.25 10.66
CA SER A 326 -6.03 -0.33 9.61
C SER A 326 -5.40 -1.10 8.46
N GLU A 327 -5.75 -0.75 7.23
CA GLU A 327 -5.17 -1.39 6.04
C GLU A 327 -3.88 -0.69 5.63
N ARG A 328 -2.89 -1.49 5.25
CA ARG A 328 -1.63 -1.05 4.66
C ARG A 328 -1.42 -1.81 3.37
N VAL A 329 -1.63 -1.14 2.27
CA VAL A 329 -1.61 -1.71 0.93
C VAL A 329 -0.78 -0.83 0.02
N LEU A 330 0.10 -1.44 -0.75
CA LEU A 330 0.79 -0.77 -1.84
C LEU A 330 -0.13 -0.74 -3.07
N ALA A 331 -0.47 0.44 -3.56
CA ALA A 331 -1.32 0.58 -4.76
C ALA A 331 -0.66 0.07 -6.06
N ARG A 332 0.65 -0.20 -6.03
CA ARG A 332 1.41 -0.71 -7.17
C ARG A 332 1.44 -2.24 -7.18
N THR A 333 1.49 -2.84 -8.38
CA THR A 333 1.55 -4.29 -8.58
C THR A 333 2.97 -4.83 -8.66
N SER A 334 3.98 -3.96 -8.67
CA SER A 334 5.40 -4.34 -8.79
C SER A 334 6.28 -3.49 -7.89
N VAL A 335 7.29 -4.11 -7.27
CA VAL A 335 8.27 -3.48 -6.39
C VAL A 335 9.68 -3.89 -6.85
N THR A 336 10.52 -2.90 -7.11
CA THR A 336 11.89 -3.08 -7.56
C THR A 336 12.89 -3.05 -6.40
N PHE A 337 14.11 -3.53 -6.65
CA PHE A 337 15.23 -3.39 -5.72
C PHE A 337 15.47 -1.93 -5.28
N LYS A 338 15.36 -0.98 -6.23
CA LYS A 338 15.51 0.46 -5.94
C LYS A 338 14.40 0.98 -5.00
N ASP A 339 13.18 0.49 -5.14
CA ASP A 339 12.08 0.86 -4.24
C ASP A 339 12.37 0.39 -2.81
N LEU A 340 12.87 -0.84 -2.65
CA LEU A 340 13.26 -1.38 -1.35
C LEU A 340 14.44 -0.63 -0.75
N LEU A 341 15.46 -0.24 -1.54
CA LEU A 341 16.52 0.62 -1.05
C LEU A 341 15.97 1.96 -0.53
N ARG A 342 14.96 2.53 -1.17
CA ARG A 342 14.35 3.81 -0.79
C ARG A 342 13.48 3.70 0.47
N SER A 343 12.71 2.61 0.60
CA SER A 343 11.79 2.37 1.71
C SER A 343 11.74 0.88 2.07
N ARG A 344 11.55 0.54 3.36
CA ARG A 344 11.36 -0.85 3.79
C ARG A 344 10.05 -1.45 3.27
N LEU A 345 9.07 -0.62 2.92
CA LEU A 345 7.73 -1.05 2.50
C LEU A 345 7.14 -2.07 3.48
N THR A 346 6.77 -1.58 4.67
CA THR A 346 6.29 -2.43 5.79
C THR A 346 4.98 -3.16 5.50
N GLU A 347 4.33 -2.83 4.40
CA GLU A 347 3.19 -3.53 3.81
C GLU A 347 3.58 -4.94 3.34
N LEU A 348 4.83 -5.12 2.90
CA LEU A 348 5.40 -6.42 2.53
C LEU A 348 5.87 -7.15 3.78
N HIS A 349 4.90 -7.63 4.57
CA HIS A 349 5.14 -8.41 5.78
C HIS A 349 5.50 -9.86 5.42
N PRO A 350 6.35 -10.57 6.19
CA PRO A 350 6.72 -11.97 5.89
C PRO A 350 5.53 -12.88 5.63
N SER A 351 4.47 -12.75 6.40
CA SER A 351 3.25 -13.57 6.23
C SER A 351 2.51 -13.31 4.91
N THR A 352 2.94 -12.28 4.14
CA THR A 352 2.41 -12.03 2.79
C THR A 352 3.18 -12.76 1.68
N PHE A 353 4.36 -13.31 1.98
CA PHE A 353 5.23 -13.87 0.95
C PHE A 353 4.71 -15.21 0.42
N LEU A 354 4.68 -15.32 -0.91
CA LEU A 354 4.63 -16.58 -1.65
C LEU A 354 5.83 -16.59 -2.59
N ILE A 355 6.71 -17.56 -2.47
CA ILE A 355 8.04 -17.58 -3.11
C ILE A 355 8.23 -18.91 -3.85
N ARG A 356 8.85 -18.88 -5.04
CA ARG A 356 9.35 -20.12 -5.66
C ARG A 356 10.49 -20.65 -4.80
N ARG A 357 10.34 -21.89 -4.32
CA ARG A 357 11.34 -22.52 -3.45
C ARG A 357 12.74 -22.50 -4.09
N ALA A 358 12.84 -22.80 -5.37
CA ALA A 358 14.09 -22.76 -6.13
C ALA A 358 14.76 -21.37 -6.12
N ALA A 359 13.98 -20.27 -6.10
CA ALA A 359 14.56 -18.93 -6.01
C ALA A 359 15.33 -18.70 -4.71
N MET A 360 14.95 -19.39 -3.63
CA MET A 360 15.67 -19.39 -2.36
C MET A 360 16.76 -20.44 -2.30
N VAL A 361 16.43 -21.70 -2.54
CA VAL A 361 17.36 -22.83 -2.31
C VAL A 361 18.50 -22.84 -3.32
N ASP A 362 18.16 -22.65 -4.60
CA ASP A 362 19.11 -22.74 -5.72
C ASP A 362 19.52 -21.35 -6.24
N GLY A 363 18.83 -20.30 -5.78
CA GLY A 363 18.98 -18.94 -6.30
C GLY A 363 19.71 -18.00 -5.34
N CYS A 364 18.96 -17.15 -4.64
CA CYS A 364 19.54 -16.08 -3.82
C CYS A 364 19.94 -16.50 -2.40
N GLY A 365 19.67 -17.75 -2.01
CA GLY A 365 19.86 -18.27 -0.65
C GLY A 365 18.61 -18.10 0.24
N THR A 366 18.53 -18.92 1.28
CA THR A 366 17.45 -18.91 2.26
C THR A 366 17.51 -17.66 3.17
N VAL A 367 16.65 -17.52 4.16
CA VAL A 367 16.65 -16.38 5.09
C VAL A 367 18.00 -16.26 5.77
N SER A 368 18.58 -15.06 5.83
CA SER A 368 19.92 -14.86 6.38
C SER A 368 19.94 -15.09 7.90
N GLU A 369 20.72 -16.07 8.35
CA GLU A 369 21.00 -16.34 9.77
C GLU A 369 22.17 -15.51 10.30
N GLU A 370 22.92 -14.82 9.42
CA GLU A 370 24.07 -13.98 9.76
C GLU A 370 23.67 -12.61 10.30
N ILE A 371 22.43 -12.18 10.08
CA ILE A 371 21.97 -10.87 10.55
C ILE A 371 21.95 -10.85 12.08
N PRO A 372 22.65 -9.89 12.72
CA PRO A 372 22.73 -9.82 14.17
C PRO A 372 21.36 -9.81 14.84
N GLY A 373 21.04 -10.89 15.56
CA GLY A 373 19.78 -11.08 16.28
C GLY A 373 18.54 -11.22 15.43
N GLY A 374 18.68 -11.50 14.13
CA GLY A 374 17.58 -11.71 13.19
C GLY A 374 16.73 -10.47 12.92
N TYR A 375 17.20 -9.26 13.19
CA TYR A 375 16.41 -8.06 12.94
C TYR A 375 16.43 -7.65 11.47
N ALA A 376 15.27 -7.56 10.84
CA ALA A 376 15.06 -7.21 9.42
C ALA A 376 15.55 -8.28 8.42
N GLU A 377 15.52 -9.55 8.82
CA GLU A 377 15.82 -10.70 7.96
C GLU A 377 14.85 -10.82 6.77
N ASP A 378 13.59 -10.46 7.01
CA ASP A 378 12.53 -10.37 6.02
C ASP A 378 12.85 -9.34 4.92
N TYR A 379 13.27 -8.16 5.35
CA TYR A 379 13.65 -7.09 4.44
C TYR A 379 14.92 -7.43 3.64
N GLU A 380 15.88 -8.09 4.29
CA GLU A 380 17.10 -8.55 3.63
C GLU A 380 16.81 -9.61 2.57
N LEU A 381 15.90 -10.56 2.86
CA LEU A 381 15.45 -11.54 1.89
C LEU A 381 14.78 -10.88 0.68
N LEU A 382 13.90 -9.90 0.90
CA LEU A 382 13.28 -9.13 -0.18
C LEU A 382 14.31 -8.39 -1.04
N LEU A 383 15.37 -7.83 -0.44
CA LEU A 383 16.45 -7.20 -1.20
C LEU A 383 17.16 -8.19 -2.12
N ARG A 384 17.44 -9.42 -1.65
CA ARG A 384 18.06 -10.46 -2.50
C ARG A 384 17.12 -10.91 -3.60
N LEU A 385 15.87 -11.19 -3.30
CA LEU A 385 14.88 -11.58 -4.30
C LEU A 385 14.68 -10.48 -5.34
N ALA A 386 14.58 -9.21 -4.92
CA ALA A 386 14.40 -8.06 -5.83
C ALA A 386 15.62 -7.77 -6.74
N ARG A 387 16.80 -8.32 -6.45
CA ARG A 387 17.95 -8.31 -7.37
C ARG A 387 17.79 -9.29 -8.52
N ARG A 388 17.01 -10.35 -8.35
CA ARG A 388 16.74 -11.37 -9.38
C ARG A 388 15.65 -10.90 -10.34
N GLY A 389 14.64 -10.23 -9.81
CA GLY A 389 13.51 -9.73 -10.58
C GLY A 389 12.57 -8.88 -9.72
N PRO A 390 11.62 -8.17 -10.31
CA PRO A 390 10.67 -7.38 -9.57
C PRO A 390 9.76 -8.27 -8.71
N ILE A 391 9.54 -7.86 -7.45
CA ILE A 391 8.56 -8.48 -6.57
C ILE A 391 7.16 -8.12 -7.07
N ARG A 392 6.30 -9.10 -7.30
CA ARG A 392 4.90 -8.85 -7.61
C ARG A 392 4.11 -8.57 -6.33
N ASN A 393 3.09 -7.73 -6.44
CA ASN A 393 2.28 -7.34 -5.29
C ASN A 393 0.80 -7.30 -5.67
N VAL A 394 -0.01 -8.00 -4.88
CA VAL A 394 -1.47 -7.88 -4.92
C VAL A 394 -1.86 -6.60 -4.16
N PRO A 395 -2.50 -5.61 -4.80
CA PRO A 395 -2.85 -4.34 -4.17
C PRO A 395 -4.10 -4.45 -3.28
N GLU A 396 -4.20 -5.53 -2.51
CA GLU A 396 -5.28 -5.84 -1.58
C GLU A 396 -4.69 -6.47 -0.32
N PRO A 397 -5.36 -6.35 0.85
CA PRO A 397 -4.91 -7.02 2.05
C PRO A 397 -5.15 -8.54 1.93
N GLY A 398 -4.11 -9.34 2.13
CA GLY A 398 -4.19 -10.80 2.19
C GLY A 398 -3.93 -11.38 3.58
N VAL A 399 -3.44 -10.58 4.51
CA VAL A 399 -3.05 -11.01 5.85
C VAL A 399 -3.54 -10.02 6.91
N ARG A 400 -4.06 -10.53 7.99
CA ARG A 400 -4.37 -9.79 9.21
C ARG A 400 -3.24 -9.98 10.19
N VAL A 401 -2.47 -8.91 10.43
CA VAL A 401 -1.27 -8.89 11.28
C VAL A 401 -1.61 -8.34 12.66
N LEU A 402 -1.29 -9.09 13.70
CA LEU A 402 -1.53 -8.70 15.08
C LEU A 402 -0.34 -7.94 15.66
N TRP A 403 -0.46 -6.62 15.81
CA TRP A 403 0.58 -5.82 16.46
C TRP A 403 0.37 -5.80 17.97
N HIS A 404 1.39 -6.22 18.70
CA HIS A 404 1.43 -6.17 20.15
C HIS A 404 2.23 -4.98 20.67
N ARG A 405 1.82 -4.41 21.81
CA ARG A 405 2.60 -3.36 22.50
C ARG A 405 4.01 -3.82 22.89
N LYS A 406 4.19 -5.14 23.06
CA LYS A 406 5.47 -5.78 23.39
C LYS A 406 5.98 -6.57 22.16
N SER A 407 6.32 -5.89 21.07
CA SER A 407 7.06 -6.53 19.98
C SER A 407 8.41 -7.04 20.47
N PHE A 408 8.86 -8.20 19.98
CA PHE A 408 10.13 -8.85 20.34
C PHE A 408 11.35 -7.91 20.27
N PHE A 409 11.33 -6.94 19.39
CA PHE A 409 12.42 -5.98 19.18
C PHE A 409 12.20 -4.61 19.85
N SER A 410 11.06 -4.36 20.49
CA SER A 410 10.67 -3.01 20.95
C SER A 410 11.67 -2.31 21.88
N GLU A 411 12.56 -3.04 22.56
CA GLU A 411 13.57 -2.49 23.48
C GLU A 411 14.98 -3.00 23.19
N ARG A 412 15.20 -3.74 22.12
CA ARG A 412 16.51 -4.30 21.76
C ARG A 412 17.35 -3.35 20.90
N TRP A 413 17.51 -2.12 21.35
CA TRP A 413 18.17 -1.04 20.61
C TRP A 413 19.56 -1.39 20.09
N ARG A 414 20.35 -2.16 20.85
CA ARG A 414 21.69 -2.60 20.42
C ARG A 414 21.60 -3.55 19.22
N THR A 415 20.70 -4.50 19.26
CA THR A 415 20.45 -5.46 18.17
C THR A 415 20.02 -4.71 16.92
N ILE A 416 19.04 -3.81 17.02
CA ILE A 416 18.57 -2.99 15.91
C ILE A 416 19.73 -2.20 15.27
N SER A 417 20.52 -1.47 16.09
CA SER A 417 21.65 -0.70 15.58
C SER A 417 22.68 -1.59 14.88
N THR A 418 22.99 -2.76 15.44
CA THR A 418 24.01 -3.67 14.86
C THR A 418 23.51 -4.29 13.56
N ALA A 419 22.28 -4.75 13.51
CA ALA A 419 21.67 -5.34 12.32
C ALA A 419 21.56 -4.32 11.17
N LEU A 420 21.11 -3.11 11.44
CA LEU A 420 21.01 -2.07 10.41
C LEU A 420 22.37 -1.61 9.89
N ARG A 421 23.40 -1.61 10.74
CA ARG A 421 24.78 -1.35 10.29
C ARG A 421 25.29 -2.46 9.40
N TRP A 422 25.08 -3.73 9.80
CA TRP A 422 25.38 -4.90 8.97
C TRP A 422 24.70 -4.78 7.60
N LEU A 423 23.43 -4.36 7.57
CA LEU A 423 22.68 -4.17 6.34
C LEU A 423 23.32 -3.08 5.44
N LEU A 424 23.75 -1.93 6.00
CA LEU A 424 24.43 -0.88 5.25
C LEU A 424 25.80 -1.32 4.72
N GLU A 425 26.52 -2.16 5.45
CA GLU A 425 27.80 -2.73 5.04
C GLU A 425 27.59 -3.78 3.91
N ARG A 426 26.54 -4.59 4.00
CA ARG A 426 26.21 -5.63 3.04
C ARG A 426 25.64 -5.10 1.71
N TYR A 427 24.96 -3.94 1.78
CA TYR A 427 24.30 -3.30 0.63
C TYR A 427 24.82 -1.87 0.41
N PRO A 428 26.02 -1.71 -0.17
CA PRO A 428 26.61 -0.41 -0.44
C PRO A 428 25.76 0.46 -1.40
N GLU A 429 24.83 -0.16 -2.14
CA GLU A 429 23.88 0.52 -3.03
C GLU A 429 22.94 1.49 -2.28
N PHE A 430 22.77 1.37 -0.97
CA PHE A 430 22.11 2.40 -0.18
C PHE A 430 22.77 3.78 -0.34
N GLY A 431 24.10 3.83 -0.56
CA GLY A 431 24.83 5.06 -0.85
C GLY A 431 24.37 5.76 -2.13
N LEU A 432 23.77 5.03 -3.07
CA LEU A 432 23.21 5.57 -4.32
C LEU A 432 21.78 6.11 -4.14
N VAL A 433 21.16 5.87 -2.99
CA VAL A 433 19.79 6.28 -2.68
C VAL A 433 19.77 7.10 -1.39
N PRO A 434 20.04 8.42 -1.44
CA PRO A 434 20.24 9.27 -0.25
C PRO A 434 19.10 9.18 0.77
N ARG A 435 17.85 9.14 0.33
CA ARG A 435 16.69 8.97 1.22
C ARG A 435 16.70 7.62 1.95
N GLY A 436 17.02 6.54 1.26
CA GLY A 436 17.11 5.20 1.86
C GLY A 436 18.27 5.08 2.84
N HIS A 437 19.44 5.59 2.48
CA HIS A 437 20.59 5.65 3.38
C HIS A 437 20.29 6.47 4.64
N ALA A 438 19.70 7.68 4.47
CA ALA A 438 19.32 8.52 5.59
C ALA A 438 18.29 7.86 6.51
N ARG A 439 17.32 7.12 5.95
CA ARG A 439 16.32 6.36 6.72
C ARG A 439 17.00 5.35 7.63
N LEU A 440 17.89 4.52 7.10
CA LEU A 440 18.61 3.51 7.90
C LEU A 440 19.56 4.17 8.91
N ALA A 441 20.35 5.18 8.47
CA ALA A 441 21.23 5.94 9.35
C ALA A 441 20.45 6.62 10.50
N GLY A 442 19.25 7.16 10.22
CA GLY A 442 18.36 7.76 11.22
C GLY A 442 17.81 6.74 12.21
N GLN A 443 17.44 5.53 11.77
CA GLN A 443 17.05 4.44 12.66
C GLN A 443 18.21 4.00 13.54
N ILE A 444 19.43 3.90 13.01
CA ILE A 444 20.64 3.60 13.79
C ILE A 444 20.89 4.71 14.81
N ALA A 445 20.77 5.98 14.41
CA ALA A 445 20.94 7.12 15.31
C ALA A 445 19.97 7.06 16.47
N PHE A 446 18.69 6.78 16.20
CA PHE A 446 17.66 6.65 17.25
C PHE A 446 17.93 5.45 18.16
N ALA A 447 18.32 4.30 17.61
CA ALA A 447 18.65 3.12 18.38
C ALA A 447 19.89 3.32 19.27
N GLU A 448 20.96 3.96 18.78
CA GLU A 448 22.14 4.30 19.57
C GLU A 448 21.84 5.32 20.68
N ALA A 449 20.99 6.32 20.40
CA ALA A 449 20.52 7.29 21.37
C ALA A 449 19.70 6.59 22.49
N SER A 450 18.77 5.73 22.12
CA SER A 450 17.92 4.96 23.03
C SER A 450 18.72 3.95 23.87
N ALA A 451 19.84 3.44 23.32
CA ALA A 451 20.81 2.61 24.05
C ALA A 451 21.76 3.41 24.96
N GLY A 452 21.60 4.73 25.09
CA GLY A 452 22.42 5.60 25.91
C GLY A 452 23.81 5.97 25.32
N ARG A 453 24.07 5.61 24.05
CA ARG A 453 25.38 5.80 23.39
C ARG A 453 25.43 7.13 22.65
N ARG A 454 25.34 8.25 23.40
CA ARG A 454 25.22 9.63 22.86
C ARG A 454 26.23 9.98 21.80
N ARG A 455 27.54 9.65 21.99
CA ARG A 455 28.58 9.97 20.98
C ARG A 455 28.37 9.26 19.65
N ARG A 456 27.91 8.00 19.67
CA ARG A 456 27.60 7.24 18.45
C ARG A 456 26.34 7.78 17.80
N ALA A 457 25.29 8.06 18.59
CA ALA A 457 24.07 8.68 18.09
C ALA A 457 24.35 9.99 17.35
N LEU A 458 25.15 10.89 17.91
CA LEU A 458 25.49 12.17 17.25
C LEU A 458 26.24 11.97 15.93
N ARG A 459 27.15 10.97 15.84
CA ARG A 459 27.81 10.66 14.56
C ARG A 459 26.78 10.21 13.49
N TRP A 460 25.86 9.32 13.86
CA TRP A 460 24.83 8.83 12.98
C TRP A 460 23.79 9.90 12.61
N ILE A 461 23.43 10.80 13.53
CA ILE A 461 22.64 12.00 13.23
C ILE A 461 23.33 12.83 12.14
N GLY A 462 24.64 13.10 12.30
CA GLY A 462 25.41 13.81 11.29
C GLY A 462 25.45 13.11 9.93
N THR A 463 25.56 11.77 9.91
CA THR A 463 25.49 10.97 8.68
C THR A 463 24.10 11.07 8.03
N THR A 464 23.04 10.98 8.83
CA THR A 464 21.66 11.10 8.37
C THR A 464 21.40 12.42 7.70
N LEU A 465 21.77 13.53 8.37
CA LEU A 465 21.53 14.89 7.88
C LEU A 465 22.38 15.24 6.63
N ARG A 466 23.59 14.67 6.49
CA ARG A 466 24.39 14.82 5.26
C ARG A 466 23.75 14.09 4.08
N SER A 467 23.11 12.94 4.32
CA SER A 467 22.43 12.17 3.26
C SER A 467 21.08 12.78 2.88
N HIS A 468 20.30 13.19 3.89
CA HIS A 468 19.00 13.83 3.69
C HIS A 468 18.64 14.71 4.90
N PRO A 469 18.77 16.05 4.78
CA PRO A 469 18.56 16.97 5.91
C PRO A 469 17.17 16.92 6.55
N LEU A 470 16.15 16.54 5.78
CA LEU A 470 14.76 16.48 6.24
C LEU A 470 14.35 15.10 6.81
N GLU A 471 15.31 14.21 7.08
CA GLU A 471 14.98 12.91 7.68
C GLU A 471 14.60 13.07 9.16
N GLY A 472 13.31 12.94 9.47
CA GLY A 472 12.74 13.19 10.80
C GLY A 472 13.37 12.36 11.93
N ARG A 473 13.87 11.15 11.62
CA ARG A 473 14.52 10.26 12.62
C ARG A 473 15.78 10.86 13.22
N ALA A 474 16.49 11.71 12.48
CA ALA A 474 17.65 12.43 12.99
C ALA A 474 17.26 13.37 14.14
N TYR A 475 16.18 14.10 13.98
CA TYR A 475 15.66 15.03 14.99
C TYR A 475 15.09 14.27 16.20
N LEU A 476 14.39 13.16 15.98
CA LEU A 476 13.90 12.30 17.06
C LEU A 476 15.07 11.70 17.86
N ALA A 477 16.13 11.23 17.19
CA ALA A 477 17.35 10.77 17.85
C ALA A 477 18.02 11.88 18.65
N PHE A 478 18.06 13.11 18.15
CA PHE A 478 18.59 14.26 18.84
C PHE A 478 17.81 14.58 20.12
N LEU A 479 16.46 14.54 20.08
CA LEU A 479 15.63 14.70 21.28
C LEU A 479 15.97 13.67 22.34
N VAL A 480 16.20 12.40 21.96
CA VAL A 480 16.62 11.35 22.92
C VAL A 480 18.01 11.65 23.48
N VAL A 481 18.96 12.12 22.68
CA VAL A 481 20.30 12.57 23.15
C VAL A 481 20.18 13.72 24.15
N CYS A 482 19.21 14.61 23.97
CA CYS A 482 18.92 15.73 24.90
C CYS A 482 18.17 15.28 26.16
N GLY A 483 17.79 14.00 26.31
CA GLY A 483 17.19 13.46 27.52
C GLY A 483 15.69 13.14 27.44
N VAL A 484 15.03 13.29 26.28
CA VAL A 484 13.65 12.87 26.10
C VAL A 484 13.59 11.34 26.12
N PRO A 485 12.76 10.72 26.97
CA PRO A 485 12.64 9.26 27.01
C PRO A 485 12.14 8.70 25.68
N PRO A 486 12.83 7.67 25.09
CA PRO A 486 12.43 7.11 23.80
C PRO A 486 11.00 6.55 23.79
N GLY A 487 10.54 6.01 24.92
CA GLY A 487 9.17 5.51 25.07
C GLY A 487 8.08 6.57 24.91
N TRP A 488 8.36 7.84 25.18
CA TRP A 488 7.41 8.94 24.94
C TRP A 488 7.30 9.25 23.44
N ILE A 489 8.43 9.25 22.75
CA ILE A 489 8.48 9.47 21.30
C ILE A 489 7.73 8.34 20.58
N LEU A 490 8.01 7.08 20.97
CA LEU A 490 7.34 5.93 20.38
C LEU A 490 5.83 5.97 20.60
N ARG A 491 5.37 6.31 21.82
CA ARG A 491 3.93 6.45 22.09
C ARG A 491 3.29 7.53 21.23
N ALA A 492 3.94 8.68 21.08
CA ALA A 492 3.44 9.76 20.23
C ALA A 492 3.38 9.40 18.75
N LEU A 493 4.33 8.59 18.25
CA LEU A 493 4.34 8.07 16.88
C LEU A 493 3.25 6.99 16.68
N HIS A 494 3.10 6.06 17.61
CA HIS A 494 2.07 5.01 17.55
C HIS A 494 0.64 5.59 17.55
N LEU A 495 0.38 6.65 18.34
CA LEU A 495 -0.91 7.36 18.31
C LEU A 495 -1.22 7.97 16.93
N ARG A 496 -0.20 8.17 16.08
CA ARG A 496 -0.32 8.67 14.70
C ARG A 496 -0.21 7.56 13.66
N GLY A 497 -0.25 6.28 14.06
CA GLY A 497 -0.12 5.13 13.16
C GLY A 497 1.27 4.98 12.52
N ARG A 498 2.31 5.62 13.09
CA ARG A 498 3.69 5.60 12.54
C ARG A 498 4.63 4.83 13.47
N GLY A 499 5.59 4.09 12.86
CA GLY A 499 6.76 3.54 13.55
C GLY A 499 7.98 4.46 13.40
N VAL A 500 9.09 4.14 14.09
CA VAL A 500 10.40 4.83 13.93
C VAL A 500 11.16 4.28 12.74
#